data_2cec005c23614200d1927fc97f928292
#
_entry.id   2cec005c23614200d1927fc97f928292
#
_cell.length_a   1.000
_cell.length_b   1.000
_cell.length_c   1.000
_cell.angle_alpha   90.00
_cell.angle_beta   90.00
_cell.angle_gamma   90.00
#
_symmetry.space_group_name_H-M   'P 1'
#
loop_
_entity.id
_entity.type
_entity.pdbx_description
1 polymer ?
#
loop_
_entity_poly.entity_id
_entity_poly.type
_entity_poly.pdbx_seq_one_letter_code
_entity_poly.pdbx_strand_id
1 'polypeptide(L)'
;MTIVSCKPTSPGRRSVVKIVTPGLHKGAPYAPLVEKQNRSSARNNVGHITTRHRGGGHKQNYRLIDFKRNKEGIVGTVERIEYDPNRTAHIALIVYSDG
;
A
#
# COMPACT_ATOMS: atom_id res chain seq x y z
N MET A 1 7.09 -9.54 13.17
CA MET A 1 7.81 -8.42 12.57
C MET A 1 9.30 -8.55 12.88
N THR A 2 10.15 -8.55 11.88
CA THR A 2 11.57 -8.81 12.01
C THR A 2 12.37 -7.64 11.42
N ILE A 3 13.47 -7.29 12.07
CA ILE A 3 14.39 -6.27 11.58
C ILE A 3 15.53 -6.95 10.83
N VAL A 4 15.78 -6.53 9.59
CA VAL A 4 16.83 -7.10 8.73
C VAL A 4 17.78 -5.99 8.30
N SER A 5 19.08 -6.18 8.53
CA SER A 5 20.12 -5.28 8.04
C SER A 5 20.46 -5.62 6.59
N CYS A 6 20.63 -4.60 5.77
CA CYS A 6 21.06 -4.78 4.39
C CYS A 6 22.57 -5.03 4.32
N LYS A 7 23.02 -5.76 3.29
CA LYS A 7 24.44 -5.97 3.02
C LYS A 7 25.10 -4.63 2.67
N PRO A 8 26.34 -4.37 3.13
CA PRO A 8 27.03 -3.12 2.85
C PRO A 8 27.62 -3.10 1.43
N THR A 9 26.77 -3.18 0.41
CA THR A 9 27.18 -3.22 -1.00
C THR A 9 27.47 -1.84 -1.57
N SER A 10 26.95 -0.78 -0.93
CA SER A 10 27.20 0.60 -1.31
C SER A 10 27.15 1.47 -0.06
N PRO A 11 27.70 2.72 -0.11
CA PRO A 11 27.62 3.62 1.05
C PRO A 11 26.19 3.87 1.53
N GLY A 12 25.22 3.96 0.61
CA GLY A 12 23.82 4.17 0.96
C GLY A 12 23.16 2.97 1.62
N ARG A 13 23.61 1.75 1.33
CA ARG A 13 23.03 0.53 1.91
C ARG A 13 23.71 0.07 3.19
N ARG A 14 24.87 0.59 3.49
CA ARG A 14 25.68 0.15 4.64
C ARG A 14 24.93 0.27 5.97
N SER A 15 24.14 1.33 6.14
CA SER A 15 23.39 1.60 7.37
C SER A 15 21.90 1.37 7.24
N VAL A 16 21.43 0.75 6.14
CA VAL A 16 20.00 0.53 5.91
C VAL A 16 19.52 -0.69 6.68
N VAL A 17 18.46 -0.50 7.43
CA VAL A 17 17.75 -1.55 8.17
C VAL A 17 16.31 -1.55 7.72
N LYS A 18 15.79 -2.74 7.40
CA LYS A 18 14.42 -2.92 6.92
C LYS A 18 13.61 -3.74 7.89
N ILE A 19 12.32 -3.46 7.94
CA ILE A 19 11.35 -4.26 8.69
C ILE A 19 10.73 -5.27 7.73
N VAL A 20 10.78 -6.55 8.11
CA VAL A 20 10.17 -7.64 7.35
C VAL A 20 9.03 -8.23 8.16
N THR A 21 7.86 -8.38 7.55
CA THR A 21 6.68 -8.99 8.16
C THR A 21 6.42 -10.33 7.47
N PRO A 22 6.76 -11.48 8.11
CA PRO A 22 6.68 -12.79 7.44
C PRO A 22 5.27 -13.20 7.02
N GLY A 23 4.25 -12.79 7.79
CA GLY A 23 2.85 -13.14 7.49
C GLY A 23 2.20 -12.28 6.42
N LEU A 24 2.91 -11.33 5.85
CA LEU A 24 2.36 -10.42 4.84
C LEU A 24 2.20 -11.13 3.50
N HIS A 25 1.07 -10.92 2.83
CA HIS A 25 0.82 -11.48 1.50
C HIS A 25 1.82 -10.92 0.48
N LYS A 26 2.49 -11.80 -0.26
CA LYS A 26 3.55 -11.42 -1.20
C LYS A 26 3.07 -11.27 -2.64
N GLY A 27 1.84 -11.68 -2.94
CA GLY A 27 1.28 -11.60 -4.27
C GLY A 27 0.64 -10.25 -4.57
N ALA A 28 -0.08 -10.19 -5.68
CA ALA A 28 -0.81 -9.00 -6.08
C ALA A 28 -1.94 -8.68 -5.08
N PRO A 29 -2.36 -7.41 -4.96
CA PRO A 29 -3.50 -7.06 -4.12
C PRO A 29 -4.80 -7.63 -4.68
N TYR A 30 -5.85 -7.65 -3.84
CA TYR A 30 -7.18 -8.12 -4.27
C TYR A 30 -7.76 -7.14 -5.29
N ALA A 31 -7.75 -7.55 -6.55
CA ALA A 31 -8.04 -6.66 -7.69
C ALA A 31 -9.43 -5.98 -7.64
N PRO A 32 -10.51 -6.64 -7.20
CA PRO A 32 -11.83 -5.98 -7.17
C PRO A 32 -11.91 -4.77 -6.24
N LEU A 33 -10.99 -4.63 -5.27
CA LEU A 33 -10.98 -3.52 -4.31
C LEU A 33 -9.86 -2.52 -4.58
N VAL A 34 -9.22 -2.58 -5.75
CA VAL A 34 -8.13 -1.68 -6.14
C VAL A 34 -8.65 -0.67 -7.15
N GLU A 35 -8.36 0.60 -6.92
CA GLU A 35 -8.64 1.70 -7.85
C GLU A 35 -7.35 2.32 -8.35
N LYS A 36 -7.38 2.78 -9.60
CA LYS A 36 -6.25 3.49 -10.18
C LYS A 36 -6.15 4.88 -9.56
N GLN A 37 -4.94 5.25 -9.15
CA GLN A 37 -4.65 6.56 -8.59
C GLN A 37 -3.89 7.39 -9.61
N ASN A 38 -4.54 8.42 -10.15
CA ASN A 38 -3.93 9.31 -11.12
C ASN A 38 -3.20 10.45 -10.42
N ARG A 39 -2.02 10.78 -10.91
CA ARG A 39 -1.22 11.89 -10.42
C ARG A 39 -0.99 12.88 -11.55
N SER A 40 -1.20 14.15 -11.26
CA SER A 40 -0.99 15.22 -12.23
C SER A 40 0.49 15.62 -12.34
N SER A 41 1.29 15.34 -11.32
CA SER A 41 2.70 15.77 -11.21
C SER A 41 2.87 17.26 -11.44
N ALA A 42 1.88 18.05 -11.01
CA ALA A 42 1.81 19.49 -11.19
C ALA A 42 1.85 19.95 -12.65
N ARG A 43 1.35 19.11 -13.56
CA ARG A 43 1.20 19.44 -14.99
C ARG A 43 -0.27 19.68 -15.34
N ASN A 44 -0.52 20.67 -16.20
CA ASN A 44 -1.85 20.92 -16.73
C ASN A 44 -2.17 20.03 -17.94
N ASN A 45 -3.31 20.26 -18.58
CA ASN A 45 -3.74 19.51 -19.77
C ASN A 45 -2.84 19.70 -20.98
N VAL A 46 -2.01 20.75 -21.01
CA VAL A 46 -1.05 21.03 -22.08
C VAL A 46 0.33 20.45 -21.78
N GLY A 47 0.52 19.86 -20.60
CA GLY A 47 1.78 19.27 -20.17
C GLY A 47 2.77 20.25 -19.52
N HIS A 48 2.38 21.51 -19.34
CA HIS A 48 3.22 22.51 -18.67
C HIS A 48 3.19 22.37 -17.16
N ILE A 49 4.34 22.64 -16.52
CA ILE A 49 4.47 22.62 -15.07
C ILE A 49 3.74 23.81 -14.48
N THR A 50 2.74 23.56 -13.64
CA THR A 50 1.97 24.59 -12.95
C THR A 50 2.41 24.80 -11.50
N THR A 51 3.02 23.77 -10.88
CA THR A 51 3.55 23.84 -9.52
C THR A 51 4.91 23.16 -9.50
N ARG A 52 5.92 23.85 -8.92
CA ARG A 52 7.27 23.31 -8.83
C ARG A 52 7.40 22.29 -7.71
N HIS A 53 8.44 21.44 -7.78
CA HIS A 53 8.81 20.46 -6.74
C HIS A 53 7.71 19.42 -6.48
N ARG A 54 7.02 18.99 -7.54
CA ARG A 54 5.97 17.98 -7.48
C ARG A 54 6.22 16.90 -8.52
N GLY A 55 5.81 15.68 -8.18
CA GLY A 55 5.92 14.54 -9.08
C GLY A 55 6.94 13.53 -8.57
N GLY A 56 7.12 12.47 -9.35
CA GLY A 56 8.01 11.36 -9.02
C GLY A 56 7.38 10.36 -8.06
N GLY A 57 8.20 9.44 -7.57
CA GLY A 57 7.80 8.36 -6.69
C GLY A 57 7.26 7.14 -7.44
N HIS A 58 7.02 6.06 -6.69
CA HIS A 58 6.46 4.84 -7.25
C HIS A 58 5.00 4.99 -7.61
N LYS A 59 4.61 4.31 -8.69
CA LYS A 59 3.19 4.17 -9.05
C LYS A 59 2.47 3.42 -7.95
N GLN A 60 1.36 3.97 -7.50
CA GLN A 60 0.55 3.41 -6.42
C GLN A 60 -0.89 3.28 -6.84
N ASN A 61 -1.56 2.21 -6.39
CA ASN A 61 -2.99 2.05 -6.56
C ASN A 61 -3.67 2.23 -5.21
N TYR A 62 -4.85 2.83 -5.21
CA TYR A 62 -5.63 3.00 -4.00
C TYR A 62 -6.43 1.73 -3.71
N ARG A 63 -6.45 1.30 -2.45
CA ARG A 63 -7.30 0.22 -1.98
C ARG A 63 -8.54 0.79 -1.33
N LEU A 64 -9.70 0.27 -1.69
CA LEU A 64 -10.96 0.65 -1.06
C LEU A 64 -11.00 0.09 0.35
N ILE A 65 -11.04 0.98 1.35
CA ILE A 65 -10.98 0.62 2.76
C ILE A 65 -12.33 0.87 3.41
N ASP A 66 -12.82 -0.12 4.16
CA ASP A 66 -14.04 0.01 4.93
C ASP A 66 -13.71 0.64 6.30
N PHE A 67 -13.88 1.95 6.39
CA PHE A 67 -13.70 2.67 7.64
C PHE A 67 -14.95 2.64 8.54
N LYS A 68 -16.11 2.41 7.97
CA LYS A 68 -17.38 2.50 8.70
C LYS A 68 -17.73 1.24 9.47
N ARG A 69 -17.32 0.07 8.97
CA ARG A 69 -17.55 -1.24 9.60
C ARG A 69 -19.00 -1.44 10.01
N ASN A 70 -19.92 -1.17 9.07
CA ASN A 70 -21.36 -1.17 9.34
C ASN A 70 -22.03 -2.53 9.23
N LYS A 71 -21.28 -3.61 9.03
CA LYS A 71 -21.78 -4.99 9.06
C LYS A 71 -21.75 -5.55 10.48
N GLU A 72 -22.66 -5.09 11.32
CA GLU A 72 -22.74 -5.55 12.72
C GLU A 72 -23.39 -6.93 12.80
N GLY A 73 -22.93 -7.75 13.74
CA GLY A 73 -23.47 -9.09 13.97
C GLY A 73 -23.09 -10.14 12.95
N ILE A 74 -22.29 -9.80 11.95
CA ILE A 74 -21.82 -10.73 10.92
C ILE A 74 -20.36 -11.07 11.19
N VAL A 75 -20.06 -12.36 11.24
CA VAL A 75 -18.69 -12.84 11.50
C VAL A 75 -17.86 -12.66 10.25
N GLY A 76 -16.69 -12.03 10.40
CA GLY A 76 -15.71 -11.87 9.34
C GLY A 76 -14.44 -12.65 9.67
N THR A 77 -13.87 -13.29 8.67
CA THR A 77 -12.60 -14.02 8.79
C THR A 77 -11.51 -13.28 8.03
N VAL A 78 -10.35 -13.09 8.66
CA VAL A 78 -9.18 -12.51 8.01
C VAL A 78 -8.62 -13.55 7.04
N GLU A 79 -8.71 -13.26 5.74
CA GLU A 79 -8.15 -14.14 4.71
C GLU A 79 -6.65 -13.95 4.61
N ARG A 80 -6.19 -12.70 4.57
CA ARG A 80 -4.78 -12.37 4.48
C ARG A 80 -4.53 -10.93 4.90
N ILE A 81 -3.29 -10.64 5.26
CA ILE A 81 -2.82 -9.29 5.54
C ILE A 81 -2.01 -8.82 4.33
N GLU A 82 -2.32 -7.64 3.82
CA GLU A 82 -1.71 -7.07 2.62
C GLU A 82 -0.98 -5.77 2.93
N TYR A 83 0.03 -5.48 2.11
CA TYR A 83 0.73 -4.20 2.12
C TYR A 83 -0.10 -3.14 1.41
N ASP A 84 -0.20 -1.96 2.01
CA ASP A 84 -0.85 -0.79 1.39
C ASP A 84 0.16 0.34 1.28
N PRO A 85 0.50 0.79 0.05
CA PRO A 85 1.47 1.87 -0.13
C PRO A 85 0.93 3.25 0.26
N ASN A 86 -0.37 3.39 0.53
CA ASN A 86 -1.00 4.67 0.84
C ASN A 86 -1.01 4.98 2.34
N ARG A 87 -0.54 4.06 3.18
CA ARG A 87 -0.53 4.21 4.64
C ARG A 87 0.61 3.44 5.27
N THR A 88 0.93 3.74 6.50
CA THR A 88 1.99 3.05 7.24
C THR A 88 1.55 1.70 7.79
N ALA A 89 0.27 1.53 8.08
CA ALA A 89 -0.29 0.29 8.60
C ALA A 89 -0.52 -0.73 7.48
N HIS A 90 -0.41 -2.02 7.81
CA HIS A 90 -0.87 -3.08 6.92
C HIS A 90 -2.40 -3.18 6.98
N ILE A 91 -2.99 -3.68 5.90
CA ILE A 91 -4.44 -3.86 5.80
C ILE A 91 -4.78 -5.35 5.77
N ALA A 92 -6.00 -5.69 6.17
CA ALA A 92 -6.49 -7.06 6.19
C ALA A 92 -7.63 -7.23 5.18
N LEU A 93 -7.59 -8.31 4.42
CA LEU A 93 -8.69 -8.72 3.58
C LEU A 93 -9.63 -9.59 4.40
N ILE A 94 -10.86 -9.15 4.57
CA ILE A 94 -11.86 -9.81 5.40
C ILE A 94 -12.91 -10.48 4.52
N VAL A 95 -13.21 -11.74 4.81
CA VAL A 95 -14.32 -12.46 4.17
C VAL A 95 -15.41 -12.63 5.21
N TYR A 96 -16.56 -12.03 4.97
CA TYR A 96 -17.72 -12.16 5.85
C TYR A 96 -18.49 -13.44 5.57
N SER A 97 -19.22 -13.94 6.57
CA SER A 97 -19.98 -15.18 6.44
C SER A 97 -21.13 -15.10 5.44
N ASP A 98 -21.56 -13.90 5.07
CA ASP A 98 -22.62 -13.68 4.08
C ASP A 98 -22.09 -13.50 2.64
N GLY A 99 -20.78 -13.62 2.45
CA GLY A 99 -20.18 -13.55 1.11
C GLY A 99 -19.34 -12.34 0.80
#